data_bf6579607bee9c4fcb54b1c0f1727f94
#
_entry.id   bf6579607bee9c4fcb54b1c0f1727f94
#
_cell.length_a   1.000
_cell.length_b   1.000
_cell.length_c   1.000
_cell.angle_alpha   90.00
_cell.angle_beta   90.00
_cell.angle_gamma   90.00
#
_symmetry.space_group_name_H-M   'P 1'
#
loop_
_entity.id
_entity.type
_entity.pdbx_description
1 polymer ?
#
loop_
_entity_poly.entity_id
_entity_poly.type
_entity_poly.pdbx_seq_one_letter_code
_entity_poly.pdbx_strand_id
1 'polypeptide(L)'
;MVAKKIMSMMLLSASLTLAACAENTEETLPNETTQEERSAMTDHNMDSIEEMQNHEAMNEMDHSSMNHSGSGEVPDGLKAAENPTFPVGSKGIIQSDHMGGMKGAEATIVGAYNTTVYTVSYTPTMGGAPITNHKWVIHEELEGVAEAPLEPGTEVKMNADHMEGMHGATATIDSAEETTVYMVDFTSITGEQITNHKWVTESELSAIE
;
A
#
# COMPACT_ATOMS: atom_id res chain seq x y z
N MET A 1 4.14 -55.91 8.41
CA MET A 1 5.18 -55.84 9.45
C MET A 1 5.43 -54.39 9.73
N VAL A 2 4.69 -53.75 10.66
CA VAL A 2 5.02 -53.62 12.07
C VAL A 2 6.38 -52.95 12.29
N ALA A 3 6.42 -51.69 12.65
CA ALA A 3 6.81 -51.22 13.97
C ALA A 3 6.65 -49.72 14.10
N LYS A 4 5.76 -49.35 14.94
CA LYS A 4 5.60 -48.22 15.86
C LYS A 4 6.86 -47.99 16.71
N LYS A 5 7.19 -46.74 17.06
CA LYS A 5 7.73 -46.27 18.34
C LYS A 5 7.47 -44.74 18.40
N ILE A 6 6.75 -44.30 19.19
CA ILE A 6 6.21 -43.79 20.45
C ILE A 6 7.32 -43.37 21.44
N MET A 7 7.04 -42.18 22.03
CA MET A 7 7.57 -41.62 23.29
C MET A 7 8.94 -40.92 23.20
N SER A 8 9.05 -39.67 23.64
CA SER A 8 8.91 -39.31 25.05
C SER A 8 8.74 -37.82 25.26
N MET A 9 7.86 -37.52 26.09
CA MET A 9 7.49 -36.31 26.84
C MET A 9 8.62 -35.97 27.84
N MET A 10 9.02 -34.70 27.98
CA MET A 10 9.55 -34.20 29.25
C MET A 10 9.17 -32.73 29.43
N LEU A 11 8.27 -32.57 30.36
CA LEU A 11 7.96 -31.35 31.11
C LEU A 11 9.12 -31.09 32.09
N LEU A 12 9.54 -29.86 32.21
CA LEU A 12 9.97 -29.35 33.53
C LEU A 12 9.71 -27.85 33.65
N SER A 13 9.12 -27.60 34.74
CA SER A 13 8.46 -26.45 35.32
C SER A 13 9.41 -25.48 36.02
N ALA A 14 8.86 -24.27 36.25
CA ALA A 14 9.07 -23.37 37.42
C ALA A 14 10.45 -22.69 37.54
N SER A 15 10.57 -21.42 37.88
CA SER A 15 9.99 -20.74 39.01
C SER A 15 10.08 -19.24 38.86
N LEU A 16 9.10 -18.59 39.46
CA LEU A 16 8.98 -17.22 39.95
C LEU A 16 10.23 -16.69 40.68
N THR A 17 10.49 -15.38 40.55
CA THR A 17 10.73 -14.51 41.73
C THR A 17 10.25 -13.07 41.49
N LEU A 18 9.40 -12.64 42.35
CA LEU A 18 9.00 -11.24 42.62
C LEU A 18 10.09 -10.55 43.46
N ALA A 19 10.27 -9.24 43.26
CA ALA A 19 10.56 -8.21 44.27
C ALA A 19 10.36 -6.87 43.55
N ALA A 20 9.42 -6.02 43.75
CA ALA A 20 8.81 -5.37 44.93
C ALA A 20 9.67 -4.30 45.60
N CYS A 21 9.05 -3.09 45.65
CA CYS A 21 9.23 -1.97 46.59
C CYS A 21 10.45 -1.06 46.36
N ALA A 22 10.40 0.25 46.59
CA ALA A 22 9.46 1.18 47.24
C ALA A 22 9.88 2.60 46.85
N GLU A 23 8.92 3.48 46.64
CA GLU A 23 8.49 4.57 47.53
C GLU A 23 9.45 5.75 47.67
N ASN A 24 9.00 6.88 47.16
CA ASN A 24 8.57 8.07 47.90
C ASN A 24 9.68 9.02 48.36
N THR A 25 9.63 10.28 47.95
CA THR A 25 9.37 11.43 48.86
C THR A 25 9.17 12.73 48.08
N GLU A 26 8.06 13.37 48.38
CA GLU A 26 7.77 14.80 48.20
C GLU A 26 8.72 15.65 49.08
N GLU A 27 9.03 16.86 48.62
CA GLU A 27 9.08 18.09 49.47
C GLU A 27 9.03 19.33 48.55
N THR A 28 7.91 19.98 48.47
CA THR A 28 7.45 21.28 49.00
C THR A 28 8.34 22.50 48.75
N LEU A 29 7.66 23.49 48.14
CA LEU A 29 7.87 24.93 48.02
C LEU A 29 8.26 25.61 49.33
N PRO A 30 8.70 26.87 49.39
CA PRO A 30 7.93 28.05 48.97
C PRO A 30 8.73 29.27 48.42
N ASN A 31 8.09 30.06 47.60
CA ASN A 31 7.60 31.45 47.79
C ASN A 31 8.64 32.57 48.02
N GLU A 32 8.59 33.65 47.36
CA GLU A 32 8.11 35.03 47.50
C GLU A 32 8.92 35.99 46.58
N THR A 33 8.20 36.68 45.74
CA THR A 33 7.73 38.09 45.71
C THR A 33 8.81 39.19 45.69
N THR A 34 8.77 40.06 44.69
CA THR A 34 8.51 41.51 44.63
C THR A 34 8.86 42.04 43.25
N GLN A 35 7.90 42.57 42.56
CA GLN A 35 7.43 43.93 42.25
C GLN A 35 8.55 44.98 42.05
N GLU A 36 8.45 45.64 41.02
CA GLU A 36 8.02 46.96 40.47
C GLU A 36 9.18 47.55 39.62
N GLU A 37 9.06 48.32 38.65
CA GLU A 37 8.04 49.20 38.03
C GLU A 37 8.56 49.72 36.65
N ARG A 38 7.61 49.95 35.72
CA ARG A 38 7.36 51.15 34.90
C ARG A 38 8.27 51.54 33.71
N SER A 39 7.58 51.60 32.65
CA SER A 39 7.30 52.72 31.70
C SER A 39 8.18 52.76 30.44
N ALA A 40 7.70 52.89 29.26
CA ALA A 40 6.62 53.51 28.58
C ALA A 40 6.76 53.29 27.07
N MET A 41 5.62 53.07 26.43
CA MET A 41 5.19 53.51 25.10
C MET A 41 6.16 53.59 23.94
N THR A 42 5.90 52.84 22.85
CA THR A 42 5.16 53.37 21.68
C THR A 42 4.80 52.22 20.73
N ASP A 43 3.52 52.08 20.54
CA ASP A 43 2.75 51.90 19.34
C ASP A 43 3.51 51.49 18.06
N HIS A 44 3.13 50.35 17.47
CA HIS A 44 2.66 50.18 16.10
C HIS A 44 2.30 48.73 15.78
N ASN A 45 1.03 48.61 15.51
CA ASN A 45 0.39 47.76 14.51
C ASN A 45 0.19 46.31 14.79
N MET A 46 -1.06 46.05 15.11
CA MET A 46 -1.75 44.78 14.89
C MET A 46 -1.60 44.37 13.44
N ASP A 47 -1.10 43.22 13.18
CA ASP A 47 -1.67 42.39 12.15
C ASP A 47 -1.54 40.88 12.54
N SER A 48 -2.71 40.31 12.69
CA SER A 48 -3.07 38.90 12.46
C SER A 48 -2.15 37.83 13.01
N ILE A 49 -2.47 37.40 14.21
CA ILE A 49 -2.22 36.04 14.66
C ILE A 49 -3.29 35.15 14.00
N GLU A 50 -3.03 34.66 12.80
CA GLU A 50 -3.64 33.41 12.36
C GLU A 50 -2.80 32.26 12.92
N GLU A 51 -3.32 31.73 14.01
CA GLU A 51 -2.84 30.49 14.62
C GLU A 51 -2.80 29.38 13.57
N MET A 52 -1.62 28.84 13.48
CA MET A 52 -1.28 27.57 12.88
C MET A 52 -2.26 26.46 13.29
N GLN A 53 -3.16 26.14 12.41
CA GLN A 53 -3.67 24.80 12.28
C GLN A 53 -3.14 24.23 10.97
N ASN A 54 -1.88 23.86 10.99
CA ASN A 54 -1.31 23.05 9.94
C ASN A 54 -0.83 21.75 10.56
N HIS A 55 -1.80 20.89 10.87
CA HIS A 55 -1.57 19.50 11.12
C HIS A 55 -2.21 18.72 9.98
N GLU A 56 -1.35 17.92 9.32
CA GLU A 56 -1.70 16.83 8.42
C GLU A 56 -2.07 17.21 6.97
N ALA A 57 -1.19 17.94 6.31
CA ALA A 57 -0.97 17.65 4.90
C ALA A 57 0.12 16.55 4.86
N MET A 58 -0.24 15.31 5.13
CA MET A 58 0.53 14.20 4.61
C MET A 58 0.51 14.33 3.10
N ASN A 59 1.68 14.47 2.55
CA ASN A 59 2.04 14.61 1.17
C ASN A 59 1.43 13.41 0.39
N GLU A 60 0.17 13.53 0.00
CA GLU A 60 -0.34 12.73 -1.11
C GLU A 60 0.49 13.19 -2.30
N MET A 61 1.44 12.37 -2.71
CA MET A 61 2.08 12.59 -4.00
C MET A 61 0.95 12.66 -5.01
N ASP A 62 0.83 13.80 -5.66
CA ASP A 62 -0.09 13.99 -6.76
C ASP A 62 0.37 13.08 -7.92
N HIS A 63 -0.18 11.86 -7.95
CA HIS A 63 0.05 10.90 -9.01
C HIS A 63 -0.71 11.27 -10.31
N SER A 64 -1.43 12.39 -10.33
CA SER A 64 -2.26 12.81 -11.46
C SER A 64 -1.49 13.16 -12.74
N SER A 65 -0.14 13.27 -12.66
CA SER A 65 0.71 13.54 -13.81
C SER A 65 1.48 12.33 -14.33
N MET A 66 1.33 11.15 -13.71
CA MET A 66 2.02 9.94 -14.15
C MET A 66 1.27 9.31 -15.32
N ASN A 67 2.01 8.91 -16.36
CA ASN A 67 1.45 8.12 -17.47
C ASN A 67 1.26 6.67 -16.99
N HIS A 68 0.03 6.27 -16.80
CA HIS A 68 -0.37 4.94 -16.36
C HIS A 68 -0.63 3.96 -17.52
N SER A 69 -0.26 4.34 -18.74
CA SER A 69 -0.32 3.45 -19.90
C SER A 69 0.85 2.48 -19.89
N GLY A 70 0.56 1.19 -20.06
CA GLY A 70 1.57 0.13 -20.16
C GLY A 70 1.97 -0.19 -21.59
N SER A 71 3.05 -0.96 -21.76
CA SER A 71 3.53 -1.47 -23.05
C SER A 71 2.61 -2.51 -23.69
N GLY A 72 1.71 -3.12 -22.89
CA GLY A 72 0.93 -4.29 -23.30
C GLY A 72 1.69 -5.61 -23.21
N GLU A 73 2.99 -5.59 -22.89
CA GLU A 73 3.76 -6.80 -22.62
C GLU A 73 3.31 -7.42 -21.30
N VAL A 74 3.25 -8.74 -21.24
CA VAL A 74 2.92 -9.50 -20.04
C VAL A 74 4.12 -10.32 -19.61
N PRO A 75 4.29 -10.58 -18.29
CA PRO A 75 5.37 -11.41 -17.78
C PRO A 75 5.34 -12.82 -18.36
N ASP A 76 6.52 -13.41 -18.51
CA ASP A 76 6.67 -14.80 -18.88
C ASP A 76 5.99 -15.73 -17.87
N GLY A 77 5.28 -16.72 -18.38
CA GLY A 77 4.61 -17.72 -17.53
C GLY A 77 3.19 -17.33 -17.09
N LEU A 78 2.77 -16.09 -17.26
CA LEU A 78 1.42 -15.66 -16.95
C LEU A 78 0.38 -16.40 -17.82
N LYS A 79 -0.61 -17.02 -17.19
CA LYS A 79 -1.60 -17.88 -17.85
C LYS A 79 -2.86 -17.10 -18.22
N ALA A 80 -3.20 -17.10 -19.50
CA ALA A 80 -4.47 -16.55 -19.94
C ALA A 80 -5.65 -17.28 -19.25
N ALA A 81 -6.65 -16.51 -18.80
CA ALA A 81 -7.87 -17.06 -18.23
C ALA A 81 -8.70 -17.71 -19.36
N GLU A 82 -9.11 -18.99 -19.16
CA GLU A 82 -9.87 -19.72 -20.18
C GLU A 82 -11.33 -19.24 -20.29
N ASN A 83 -11.96 -18.88 -19.17
CA ASN A 83 -13.36 -18.46 -19.11
C ASN A 83 -13.51 -17.25 -18.15
N PRO A 84 -12.91 -16.08 -18.45
CA PRO A 84 -13.01 -14.92 -17.59
C PRO A 84 -14.44 -14.34 -17.59
N THR A 85 -14.85 -13.76 -16.48
CA THR A 85 -16.14 -13.05 -16.37
C THR A 85 -16.26 -11.94 -17.40
N PHE A 86 -15.15 -11.26 -17.68
CA PHE A 86 -15.06 -10.22 -18.72
C PHE A 86 -14.13 -10.71 -19.86
N PRO A 87 -14.64 -11.27 -20.94
CA PRO A 87 -13.81 -11.74 -22.06
C PRO A 87 -13.05 -10.59 -22.72
N VAL A 88 -11.89 -10.91 -23.31
CA VAL A 88 -11.11 -9.93 -24.12
C VAL A 88 -12.00 -9.33 -25.21
N GLY A 89 -11.96 -8.00 -25.33
CA GLY A 89 -12.82 -7.21 -26.23
C GLY A 89 -14.17 -6.82 -25.64
N SER A 90 -14.56 -7.37 -24.49
CA SER A 90 -15.75 -6.90 -23.76
C SER A 90 -15.46 -5.61 -22.99
N LYS A 91 -16.53 -5.03 -22.45
CA LYS A 91 -16.46 -3.81 -21.67
C LYS A 91 -16.96 -4.04 -20.26
N GLY A 92 -16.44 -3.24 -19.32
CA GLY A 92 -16.87 -3.20 -17.92
C GLY A 92 -16.71 -1.81 -17.33
N ILE A 93 -17.32 -1.57 -16.19
CA ILE A 93 -17.14 -0.33 -15.41
C ILE A 93 -16.13 -0.60 -14.30
N ILE A 94 -15.09 0.22 -14.22
CA ILE A 94 -14.08 0.12 -13.17
C ILE A 94 -14.67 0.63 -11.85
N GLN A 95 -14.54 -0.16 -10.79
CA GLN A 95 -15.02 0.17 -9.45
C GLN A 95 -13.91 0.62 -8.50
N SER A 96 -12.64 0.38 -8.87
CA SER A 96 -11.47 0.77 -8.10
C SER A 96 -10.99 2.18 -8.44
N ASP A 97 -10.18 2.73 -7.54
CA ASP A 97 -9.60 4.08 -7.64
C ASP A 97 -8.08 4.06 -7.39
N HIS A 98 -7.37 3.07 -7.96
CA HIS A 98 -5.90 2.95 -7.85
C HIS A 98 -5.18 4.21 -8.36
N MET A 99 -5.84 4.96 -9.24
CA MET A 99 -5.38 6.25 -9.75
C MET A 99 -6.55 7.20 -9.92
N GLY A 100 -6.24 8.50 -9.95
CA GLY A 100 -7.25 9.54 -10.13
C GLY A 100 -8.06 9.38 -11.42
N GLY A 101 -9.38 9.45 -11.32
CA GLY A 101 -10.29 9.38 -12.47
C GLY A 101 -10.56 7.98 -13.04
N MET A 102 -10.08 6.94 -12.40
CA MET A 102 -10.29 5.55 -12.83
C MET A 102 -11.68 5.04 -12.48
N LYS A 103 -12.14 5.32 -11.26
CA LYS A 103 -13.43 4.84 -10.78
C LYS A 103 -14.61 5.38 -11.58
N GLY A 104 -15.46 4.47 -12.04
CA GLY A 104 -16.62 4.79 -12.87
C GLY A 104 -16.31 4.90 -14.36
N ALA A 105 -15.04 4.80 -14.78
CA ALA A 105 -14.67 4.78 -16.19
C ALA A 105 -15.12 3.48 -16.85
N GLU A 106 -15.60 3.57 -18.11
CA GLU A 106 -15.82 2.41 -18.96
C GLU A 106 -14.48 1.93 -19.51
N ALA A 107 -14.17 0.66 -19.26
CA ALA A 107 -12.96 0.02 -19.73
C ALA A 107 -13.25 -1.03 -20.81
N THR A 108 -12.32 -1.19 -21.74
CA THR A 108 -12.27 -2.31 -22.68
C THR A 108 -11.22 -3.31 -22.18
N ILE A 109 -11.59 -4.57 -22.08
CA ILE A 109 -10.68 -5.64 -21.65
C ILE A 109 -9.73 -5.97 -22.81
N VAL A 110 -8.43 -5.83 -22.60
CA VAL A 110 -7.39 -6.16 -23.59
C VAL A 110 -6.60 -7.42 -23.22
N GLY A 111 -6.69 -7.87 -21.97
CA GLY A 111 -6.11 -9.12 -21.50
C GLY A 111 -6.84 -9.62 -20.24
N ALA A 112 -6.86 -10.94 -20.03
CA ALA A 112 -7.43 -11.59 -18.87
C ALA A 112 -6.57 -12.78 -18.48
N TYR A 113 -6.14 -12.86 -17.21
CA TYR A 113 -5.16 -13.83 -16.75
C TYR A 113 -5.50 -14.33 -15.34
N ASN A 114 -5.19 -15.60 -15.07
CA ASN A 114 -5.32 -16.19 -13.73
C ASN A 114 -3.97 -16.17 -13.03
N THR A 115 -3.92 -15.52 -11.89
CA THR A 115 -2.71 -15.41 -11.08
C THR A 115 -3.02 -15.09 -9.61
N THR A 116 -1.98 -14.97 -8.81
CA THR A 116 -2.05 -14.37 -7.48
C THR A 116 -1.61 -12.92 -7.55
N VAL A 117 -2.45 -12.01 -7.06
CA VAL A 117 -2.14 -10.59 -6.90
C VAL A 117 -1.71 -10.28 -5.47
N TYR A 118 -0.89 -9.27 -5.34
CA TYR A 118 -0.41 -8.78 -4.05
C TYR A 118 -0.63 -7.28 -3.93
N THR A 119 -1.02 -6.83 -2.73
CA THR A 119 -0.73 -5.47 -2.33
C THR A 119 0.67 -5.43 -1.76
N VAL A 120 1.42 -4.39 -2.06
CA VAL A 120 2.83 -4.27 -1.65
C VAL A 120 3.16 -2.88 -1.11
N SER A 121 4.09 -2.85 -0.16
CA SER A 121 4.68 -1.61 0.36
C SER A 121 6.16 -1.57 -0.01
N TYR A 122 6.63 -0.44 -0.58
CA TYR A 122 8.01 -0.30 -1.05
C TYR A 122 8.47 1.16 -1.04
N THR A 123 9.79 1.35 -1.16
CA THR A 123 10.36 2.67 -1.44
C THR A 123 10.88 2.67 -2.88
N PRO A 124 10.50 3.66 -3.71
CA PRO A 124 10.97 3.74 -5.10
C PRO A 124 12.50 3.73 -5.20
N THR A 125 13.04 3.05 -6.23
CA THR A 125 14.50 2.93 -6.44
C THR A 125 15.21 4.25 -6.67
N MET A 126 14.48 5.25 -7.15
CA MET A 126 14.99 6.63 -7.33
C MET A 126 14.88 7.49 -6.07
N GLY A 127 14.41 6.92 -4.96
CA GLY A 127 14.14 7.63 -3.71
C GLY A 127 12.76 8.26 -3.68
N GLY A 128 12.44 8.91 -2.58
CA GLY A 128 11.13 9.52 -2.35
C GLY A 128 10.43 8.93 -1.13
N ALA A 129 9.16 9.28 -0.94
CA ALA A 129 8.37 8.76 0.15
C ALA A 129 8.06 7.27 -0.07
N PRO A 130 7.99 6.45 1.00
CA PRO A 130 7.50 5.09 0.89
C PRO A 130 6.06 5.05 0.36
N ILE A 131 5.80 4.10 -0.52
CA ILE A 131 4.46 3.80 -1.05
C ILE A 131 3.94 2.60 -0.27
N THR A 132 2.72 2.69 0.26
CA THR A 132 2.11 1.64 1.06
C THR A 132 0.84 1.12 0.40
N ASN A 133 0.57 -0.18 0.56
CA ASN A 133 -0.62 -0.84 0.01
C ASN A 133 -0.84 -0.58 -1.49
N HIS A 134 0.23 -0.50 -2.26
CA HIS A 134 0.13 -0.36 -3.71
C HIS A 134 -0.60 -1.56 -4.33
N LYS A 135 -1.54 -1.31 -5.19
CA LYS A 135 -2.34 -2.29 -5.94
C LYS A 135 -2.08 -2.15 -7.44
N TRP A 136 -1.84 -3.18 -8.12
CA TRP A 136 -1.56 -4.57 -7.80
C TRP A 136 -0.24 -4.99 -8.42
N VAL A 137 0.47 -5.90 -7.81
CA VAL A 137 1.60 -6.62 -8.40
C VAL A 137 1.20 -8.08 -8.51
N ILE A 138 1.46 -8.73 -9.63
CA ILE A 138 1.17 -10.15 -9.82
C ILE A 138 2.38 -11.02 -9.49
N HIS A 139 2.13 -12.29 -9.24
CA HIS A 139 3.19 -13.23 -8.85
C HIS A 139 4.33 -13.30 -9.87
N GLU A 140 4.00 -13.26 -11.15
CA GLU A 140 4.95 -13.32 -12.26
C GLU A 140 5.79 -12.04 -12.43
N GLU A 141 5.47 -10.99 -11.69
CA GLU A 141 6.24 -9.73 -11.61
C GLU A 141 7.20 -9.70 -10.40
N LEU A 142 7.39 -10.84 -9.73
CA LEU A 142 8.31 -10.97 -8.60
C LEU A 142 9.52 -11.83 -8.97
N GLU A 143 10.72 -11.40 -8.58
CA GLU A 143 11.96 -12.10 -8.91
C GLU A 143 12.31 -13.19 -7.89
N GLY A 144 12.56 -14.41 -8.38
CA GLY A 144 13.19 -15.48 -7.58
C GLY A 144 12.38 -15.94 -6.37
N VAL A 145 11.07 -15.80 -6.42
CA VAL A 145 10.15 -16.14 -5.32
C VAL A 145 9.77 -17.63 -5.33
N ALA A 146 9.25 -18.10 -4.19
CA ALA A 146 8.65 -19.43 -4.04
C ALA A 146 7.31 -19.50 -4.79
N GLU A 147 6.64 -20.66 -4.77
CA GLU A 147 5.29 -20.80 -5.32
C GLU A 147 4.28 -19.88 -4.61
N ALA A 148 3.31 -19.37 -5.37
CA ALA A 148 2.22 -18.57 -4.86
C ALA A 148 1.26 -19.41 -3.96
N PRO A 149 0.56 -18.78 -3.00
CA PRO A 149 0.71 -17.39 -2.55
C PRO A 149 1.89 -17.19 -1.59
N LEU A 150 2.46 -15.98 -1.61
CA LEU A 150 3.44 -15.55 -0.61
C LEU A 150 2.74 -14.99 0.62
N GLU A 151 3.30 -15.25 1.79
CA GLU A 151 2.76 -14.77 3.06
C GLU A 151 2.98 -13.25 3.26
N PRO A 152 2.03 -12.54 3.90
CA PRO A 152 2.25 -11.15 4.31
C PRO A 152 3.51 -11.00 5.16
N GLY A 153 4.26 -9.92 4.93
CA GLY A 153 5.56 -9.65 5.54
C GLY A 153 6.75 -10.25 4.79
N THR A 154 6.53 -11.01 3.71
CA THR A 154 7.61 -11.51 2.86
C THR A 154 8.25 -10.36 2.09
N GLU A 155 9.58 -10.26 2.13
CA GLU A 155 10.33 -9.34 1.29
C GLU A 155 10.57 -9.96 -0.09
N VAL A 156 10.32 -9.19 -1.14
CA VAL A 156 10.44 -9.59 -2.53
C VAL A 156 11.13 -8.52 -3.35
N LYS A 157 11.71 -8.89 -4.47
CA LYS A 157 12.20 -7.95 -5.45
C LYS A 157 11.23 -7.87 -6.63
N MET A 158 10.86 -6.66 -7.01
CA MET A 158 9.89 -6.44 -8.08
C MET A 158 10.54 -6.33 -9.45
N ASN A 159 9.92 -6.97 -10.43
CA ASN A 159 10.19 -6.80 -11.86
C ASN A 159 8.99 -6.13 -12.57
N ALA A 160 8.14 -5.47 -11.78
CA ALA A 160 7.01 -4.68 -12.27
C ALA A 160 7.48 -3.27 -12.65
N ASP A 161 6.85 -2.69 -13.68
CA ASP A 161 7.16 -1.36 -14.19
C ASP A 161 5.90 -0.49 -14.37
N HIS A 162 4.88 -0.71 -13.54
CA HIS A 162 3.61 0.02 -13.62
C HIS A 162 3.76 1.49 -13.26
N MET A 163 4.78 1.79 -12.45
CA MET A 163 5.11 3.13 -11.98
C MET A 163 6.62 3.34 -11.99
N GLU A 164 7.02 4.59 -12.13
CA GLU A 164 8.43 4.98 -12.08
C GLU A 164 9.06 4.62 -10.71
N GLY A 165 10.25 3.99 -10.75
CA GLY A 165 10.96 3.56 -9.55
C GLY A 165 10.46 2.25 -8.92
N MET A 166 9.53 1.55 -9.54
CA MET A 166 9.02 0.27 -9.07
C MET A 166 9.96 -0.88 -9.44
N HIS A 167 10.45 -0.88 -10.69
CA HIS A 167 11.34 -1.93 -11.17
C HIS A 167 12.63 -2.00 -10.33
N GLY A 168 12.95 -3.19 -9.85
CA GLY A 168 14.12 -3.47 -9.01
C GLY A 168 13.98 -3.02 -7.55
N ALA A 169 12.85 -2.44 -7.14
CA ALA A 169 12.61 -2.10 -5.75
C ALA A 169 12.40 -3.36 -4.90
N THR A 170 12.86 -3.31 -3.65
CA THR A 170 12.48 -4.30 -2.64
C THR A 170 11.15 -3.89 -2.03
N ALA A 171 10.19 -4.81 -2.04
CA ALA A 171 8.86 -4.62 -1.50
C ALA A 171 8.55 -5.62 -0.39
N THR A 172 7.64 -5.26 0.49
CA THR A 172 7.02 -6.18 1.45
C THR A 172 5.64 -6.53 0.96
N ILE A 173 5.28 -7.80 0.97
CA ILE A 173 3.92 -8.28 0.69
C ILE A 173 3.01 -7.85 1.85
N ASP A 174 1.95 -7.13 1.54
CA ASP A 174 0.93 -6.71 2.52
C ASP A 174 -0.26 -7.69 2.53
N SER A 175 -0.69 -8.15 1.35
CA SER A 175 -1.75 -9.15 1.18
C SER A 175 -1.58 -9.94 -0.11
N ALA A 176 -2.28 -11.08 -0.21
CA ALA A 176 -2.31 -11.94 -1.38
C ALA A 176 -3.74 -12.39 -1.69
N GLU A 177 -4.10 -12.48 -2.97
CA GLU A 177 -5.40 -12.96 -3.46
C GLU A 177 -5.22 -13.73 -4.77
N GLU A 178 -5.78 -14.95 -4.86
CA GLU A 178 -5.88 -15.68 -6.12
C GLU A 178 -7.13 -15.19 -6.88
N THR A 179 -6.94 -14.65 -8.09
CA THR A 179 -8.03 -14.07 -8.85
C THR A 179 -7.74 -14.04 -10.35
N THR A 180 -8.73 -13.64 -11.14
CA THR A 180 -8.51 -13.20 -12.51
C THR A 180 -8.16 -11.73 -12.50
N VAL A 181 -7.06 -11.37 -13.18
CA VAL A 181 -6.65 -9.98 -13.42
C VAL A 181 -6.87 -9.61 -14.87
N TYR A 182 -7.14 -8.35 -15.07
CA TYR A 182 -7.42 -7.77 -16.39
C TYR A 182 -6.42 -6.67 -16.71
N MET A 183 -5.95 -6.68 -17.96
CA MET A 183 -5.34 -5.52 -18.58
C MET A 183 -6.42 -4.77 -19.34
N VAL A 184 -6.48 -3.45 -19.15
CA VAL A 184 -7.61 -2.66 -19.65
C VAL A 184 -7.17 -1.38 -20.35
N ASP A 185 -7.95 -0.99 -21.37
CA ASP A 185 -7.90 0.33 -21.98
C ASP A 185 -9.11 1.13 -21.50
N PHE A 186 -8.91 2.36 -21.07
CA PHE A 186 -10.03 3.22 -20.69
C PHE A 186 -9.70 4.71 -20.88
N THR A 187 -10.75 5.53 -20.89
CA THR A 187 -10.60 6.97 -20.75
C THR A 187 -11.05 7.35 -19.34
N SER A 188 -10.15 7.98 -18.58
CA SER A 188 -10.48 8.45 -17.23
C SER A 188 -11.65 9.42 -17.26
N ILE A 189 -12.35 9.58 -16.14
CA ILE A 189 -13.42 10.60 -16.04
C ILE A 189 -12.90 12.03 -16.19
N THR A 190 -11.57 12.23 -16.12
CA THR A 190 -10.90 13.51 -16.40
C THR A 190 -10.53 13.70 -17.87
N GLY A 191 -10.74 12.66 -18.71
CA GLY A 191 -10.51 12.69 -20.17
C GLY A 191 -9.15 12.21 -20.64
N GLU A 192 -8.31 11.66 -19.75
CA GLU A 192 -7.03 11.07 -20.11
C GLU A 192 -7.24 9.67 -20.70
N GLN A 193 -6.59 9.37 -21.83
CA GLN A 193 -6.58 8.03 -22.41
C GLN A 193 -5.47 7.20 -21.82
N ILE A 194 -5.82 6.08 -21.22
CA ILE A 194 -4.91 5.09 -20.65
C ILE A 194 -5.05 3.79 -21.43
N THR A 195 -3.92 3.24 -21.89
CA THR A 195 -3.87 1.99 -22.63
C THR A 195 -3.04 0.95 -21.91
N ASN A 196 -3.45 -0.31 -21.99
CA ASN A 196 -2.77 -1.46 -21.39
C ASN A 196 -2.49 -1.27 -19.89
N HIS A 197 -3.42 -0.63 -19.16
CA HIS A 197 -3.29 -0.47 -17.72
C HIS A 197 -3.28 -1.84 -17.02
N LYS A 198 -2.32 -2.04 -16.16
CA LYS A 198 -2.12 -3.25 -15.35
C LYS A 198 -2.18 -2.86 -13.89
N TRP A 199 -2.88 -3.52 -13.05
CA TRP A 199 -3.84 -4.59 -13.19
C TRP A 199 -5.15 -4.17 -12.53
N VAL A 200 -6.26 -4.72 -13.01
CA VAL A 200 -7.58 -4.61 -12.36
C VAL A 200 -8.02 -6.02 -12.03
N THR A 201 -8.48 -6.27 -10.81
CA THR A 201 -8.98 -7.59 -10.41
C THR A 201 -10.43 -7.77 -10.86
N GLU A 202 -10.90 -9.03 -10.88
CA GLU A 202 -12.29 -9.34 -11.25
C GLU A 202 -13.30 -8.62 -10.35
N SER A 203 -13.01 -8.52 -9.04
CA SER A 203 -13.86 -7.84 -8.07
C SER A 203 -13.93 -6.32 -8.26
N GLU A 204 -13.00 -5.74 -9.01
CA GLU A 204 -12.91 -4.31 -9.30
C GLU A 204 -13.58 -3.92 -10.62
N LEU A 205 -14.26 -4.86 -11.27
CA LEU A 205 -15.06 -4.62 -12.48
C LEU A 205 -16.53 -4.93 -12.24
N SER A 206 -17.42 -4.20 -12.89
CA SER A 206 -18.83 -4.53 -12.98
C SER A 206 -19.32 -4.51 -14.42
N ALA A 207 -20.38 -5.26 -14.68
CA ALA A 207 -21.03 -5.25 -15.99
C ALA A 207 -21.62 -3.87 -16.30
N ILE A 208 -21.67 -3.52 -17.57
CA ILE A 208 -22.42 -2.35 -18.05
C ILE A 208 -23.91 -2.72 -18.02
N GLU A 209 -24.71 -1.91 -17.35
CA GLU A 209 -26.18 -2.04 -17.30
C GLU A 209 -26.83 -1.59 -18.60
#